data_0c6202a28313c71113bca486e2d5b379
#
_entry.id   0c6202a28313c71113bca486e2d5b379
#
_cell.length_a   1.000
_cell.length_b   1.000
_cell.length_c   1.000
_cell.angle_alpha   90.00
_cell.angle_beta   90.00
_cell.angle_gamma   90.00
#
_symmetry.space_group_name_H-M   'P 1'
#
loop_
_entity.id
_entity.type
_entity.pdbx_description
1 polymer ?
#
loop_
_entity_poly.entity_id
_entity_poly.type
_entity_poly.pdbx_seq_one_letter_code
_entity_poly.pdbx_strand_id
1 'polypeptide(L)'
;MYNRRFTPERITRLVGNEIFVFGSNLAGSHGGGAARFAYTRFGAVWGQGVGLQGQCYAIPTMHGGVEAIKPYVDQFVEFAFSHREYTFLVTKIGCGIAAFTEYEIAPLFAKAIDLENVILPKEFVEIIHNILRVSDLSAMTRDSKADFLDKFSH
;
A
#
# COMPACT_ATOMS: atom_id res chain seq x y z
N MET A 1 -13.33 -17.08 11.84
CA MET A 1 -13.58 -15.84 11.07
C MET A 1 -12.31 -15.00 11.01
N TYR A 2 -11.96 -14.60 9.83
CA TYR A 2 -10.75 -13.83 9.60
C TYR A 2 -11.00 -12.34 9.85
N ASN A 3 -10.31 -11.76 10.83
CA ASN A 3 -10.40 -10.33 11.13
C ASN A 3 -9.15 -9.63 10.62
N ARG A 4 -9.28 -8.99 9.46
CA ARG A 4 -8.19 -8.20 8.89
C ARG A 4 -8.17 -6.80 9.49
N ARG A 5 -6.99 -6.37 9.90
CA ARG A 5 -6.76 -5.00 10.32
C ARG A 5 -6.57 -4.12 9.08
N PHE A 6 -7.14 -2.91 9.12
CA PHE A 6 -6.97 -1.92 8.07
C PHE A 6 -6.23 -0.70 8.61
N THR A 7 -5.54 0.01 7.73
CA THR A 7 -4.91 1.28 8.11
C THR A 7 -6.01 2.27 8.52
N PRO A 8 -5.93 2.89 9.71
CA PRO A 8 -6.86 3.93 10.09
C PRO A 8 -6.82 5.12 9.13
N GLU A 9 -7.95 5.75 8.89
CA GLU A 9 -8.00 6.94 8.03
C GLU A 9 -7.15 8.07 8.58
N ARG A 10 -7.01 8.14 9.89
CA ARG A 10 -6.25 9.20 10.56
C ARG A 10 -5.31 8.57 11.58
N ILE A 11 -4.01 8.68 11.30
CA ILE A 11 -2.97 8.19 12.19
C ILE A 11 -2.35 9.41 12.87
N THR A 12 -2.55 9.53 14.19
CA THR A 12 -2.02 10.66 14.98
C THR A 12 -0.80 10.27 15.80
N ARG A 13 -0.62 8.97 16.06
CA ARG A 13 0.55 8.45 16.77
C ARG A 13 0.78 7.00 16.39
N LEU A 14 1.98 6.52 16.65
CA LEU A 14 2.40 5.15 16.37
C LEU A 14 2.87 4.49 17.67
N VAL A 15 2.61 3.18 17.81
CA VAL A 15 3.24 2.41 18.87
C VAL A 15 4.61 1.91 18.41
N GLY A 16 5.41 1.34 19.32
CA GLY A 16 6.85 1.12 19.17
C GLY A 16 7.34 0.53 17.87
N ASN A 17 6.65 -0.50 17.34
CA ASN A 17 7.10 -1.20 16.13
C ASN A 17 6.33 -0.79 14.87
N GLU A 18 5.43 0.18 14.97
CA GLU A 18 4.65 0.63 13.82
C GLU A 18 5.43 1.63 12.98
N ILE A 19 5.33 1.49 11.66
CA ILE A 19 6.01 2.33 10.68
C ILE A 19 4.94 2.98 9.79
N PHE A 20 4.99 4.30 9.69
CA PHE A 20 4.07 5.11 8.88
C PHE A 20 4.59 5.13 7.44
N VAL A 21 3.87 4.50 6.51
CA VAL A 21 4.26 4.45 5.09
C VAL A 21 3.55 5.56 4.34
N PHE A 22 4.31 6.44 3.70
CA PHE A 22 3.77 7.65 3.10
C PHE A 22 4.32 7.89 1.69
N GLY A 23 3.54 8.64 0.89
CA GLY A 23 3.97 9.07 -0.44
C GLY A 23 4.92 10.25 -0.36
N SER A 24 6.03 10.17 -1.08
CA SER A 24 7.08 11.18 -1.08
C SER A 24 7.44 11.62 -2.50
N ASN A 25 8.52 12.40 -2.61
CA ASN A 25 9.20 12.68 -3.86
C ASN A 25 10.69 12.31 -3.72
N LEU A 26 11.38 12.13 -4.84
CA LEU A 26 12.78 11.67 -4.84
C LEU A 26 13.72 12.66 -4.15
N ALA A 27 13.41 13.95 -4.20
CA ALA A 27 14.21 14.97 -3.52
C ALA A 27 14.08 14.90 -1.99
N GLY A 28 13.06 14.20 -1.50
CA GLY A 28 12.80 14.13 -0.06
C GLY A 28 12.32 15.45 0.52
N SER A 29 11.66 16.27 -0.30
CA SER A 29 11.08 17.54 0.17
C SER A 29 9.73 17.25 0.80
N HIS A 30 9.73 17.07 2.12
CA HIS A 30 8.54 16.67 2.90
C HIS A 30 7.71 17.89 3.30
N GLY A 31 7.31 18.69 2.29
CA GLY A 31 6.68 20.00 2.53
C GLY A 31 5.17 20.00 2.61
N GLY A 32 4.48 18.91 2.26
CA GLY A 32 3.02 18.88 2.25
C GLY A 32 2.42 17.52 2.50
N GLY A 33 1.14 17.47 2.84
CA GLY A 33 0.36 16.25 3.01
C GLY A 33 0.94 15.28 4.03
N ALA A 34 0.85 14.00 3.73
CA ALA A 34 1.35 12.93 4.61
C ALA A 34 2.86 13.03 4.82
N ALA A 35 3.62 13.49 3.82
CA ALA A 35 5.07 13.66 3.94
C ALA A 35 5.42 14.71 5.02
N ARG A 36 4.70 15.82 5.05
CA ARG A 36 4.91 16.83 6.09
C ARG A 36 4.56 16.29 7.47
N PHE A 37 3.49 15.53 7.56
CA PHE A 37 3.08 14.90 8.81
C PHE A 37 4.15 13.92 9.29
N ALA A 38 4.69 13.10 8.38
CA ALA A 38 5.78 12.18 8.69
C ALA A 38 7.03 12.94 9.19
N TYR A 39 7.34 14.04 8.53
CA TYR A 39 8.50 14.87 8.88
C TYR A 39 8.34 15.51 10.27
N THR A 40 7.17 16.05 10.56
CA THR A 40 6.95 16.77 11.83
C THR A 40 6.66 15.83 12.99
N ARG A 41 6.17 14.62 12.77
CA ARG A 41 5.70 13.71 13.81
C ARG A 41 6.46 12.41 13.94
N PHE A 42 6.94 11.85 12.84
CA PHE A 42 7.44 10.46 12.85
C PHE A 42 8.90 10.33 12.42
N GLY A 43 9.61 11.42 12.32
CA GLY A 43 11.05 11.38 12.10
C GLY A 43 11.49 11.19 10.65
N ALA A 44 10.63 11.50 9.67
CA ALA A 44 11.06 11.52 8.28
C ALA A 44 12.20 12.52 8.10
N VAL A 45 13.17 12.17 7.26
CA VAL A 45 14.40 12.93 7.07
C VAL A 45 14.26 13.81 5.83
N TRP A 46 14.42 15.11 5.99
CA TRP A 46 14.43 16.02 4.85
C TRP A 46 15.59 15.68 3.94
N GLY A 47 15.31 15.53 2.65
CA GLY A 47 16.29 15.11 1.67
C GLY A 47 16.33 13.63 1.39
N GLN A 48 15.61 12.81 2.17
CA GLN A 48 15.49 11.37 1.92
C GLN A 48 14.12 11.03 1.37
N GLY A 49 14.05 10.71 0.08
CA GLY A 49 12.80 10.43 -0.62
C GLY A 49 12.39 8.97 -0.66
N VAL A 50 13.25 8.04 -0.24
CA VAL A 50 13.01 6.59 -0.37
C VAL A 50 13.43 5.88 0.92
N GLY A 51 12.60 4.95 1.35
CA GLY A 51 12.97 3.96 2.35
C GLY A 51 12.72 4.35 3.79
N LEU A 52 13.20 3.49 4.68
CA LEU A 52 13.03 3.64 6.12
C LEU A 52 13.78 4.84 6.65
N GLN A 53 13.10 5.65 7.44
CA GLN A 53 13.64 6.86 8.05
C GLN A 53 12.82 7.19 9.30
N GLY A 54 13.49 7.25 10.46
CA GLY A 54 12.77 7.40 11.72
C GLY A 54 11.74 6.28 11.88
N GLN A 55 10.51 6.64 12.21
CA GLN A 55 9.39 5.70 12.36
C GLN A 55 8.47 5.74 11.14
N CYS A 56 9.03 5.96 9.96
CA CYS A 56 8.26 5.99 8.71
C CYS A 56 9.06 5.41 7.54
N TYR A 57 8.35 5.19 6.43
CA TYR A 57 8.93 4.64 5.20
C TYR A 57 8.39 5.43 4.01
N ALA A 58 9.28 5.95 3.19
CA ALA A 58 8.94 6.83 2.07
C ALA A 58 8.87 6.07 0.75
N ILE A 59 7.80 6.28 0.00
CA ILE A 59 7.60 5.72 -1.35
C ILE A 59 7.35 6.89 -2.30
N PRO A 60 8.28 7.17 -3.26
CA PRO A 60 8.10 8.28 -4.19
C PRO A 60 6.91 8.06 -5.11
N THR A 61 6.05 9.08 -5.26
CA THR A 61 4.82 9.01 -6.05
C THR A 61 4.69 10.15 -7.06
N MET A 62 5.69 11.04 -7.18
CA MET A 62 5.57 12.29 -7.92
C MET A 62 6.32 12.30 -9.26
N HIS A 63 6.79 11.16 -9.76
CA HIS A 63 7.74 11.12 -10.86
C HIS A 63 7.27 10.24 -12.02
N GLY A 64 6.06 10.47 -12.51
CA GLY A 64 5.48 9.75 -13.63
C GLY A 64 4.19 9.05 -13.26
N GLY A 65 3.82 8.05 -14.05
CA GLY A 65 2.62 7.24 -13.80
C GLY A 65 2.87 6.11 -12.81
N VAL A 66 1.92 5.19 -12.74
CA VAL A 66 2.02 4.04 -11.83
C VAL A 66 3.23 3.17 -12.13
N GLU A 67 3.68 3.12 -13.37
CA GLU A 67 4.87 2.37 -13.77
C GLU A 67 6.15 2.92 -13.12
N ALA A 68 6.16 4.20 -12.77
CA ALA A 68 7.29 4.82 -12.06
C ALA A 68 7.23 4.55 -10.55
N ILE A 69 6.04 4.33 -10.03
CA ILE A 69 5.81 4.06 -8.60
C ILE A 69 6.06 2.58 -8.27
N LYS A 70 5.69 1.70 -9.19
CA LYS A 70 5.72 0.25 -8.98
C LYS A 70 7.06 -0.28 -8.44
N PRO A 71 8.24 0.09 -9.00
CA PRO A 71 9.51 -0.41 -8.48
C PRO A 71 9.73 -0.07 -7.00
N TYR A 72 9.29 1.11 -6.58
CA TYR A 72 9.44 1.54 -5.18
C TYR A 72 8.47 0.81 -4.25
N VAL A 73 7.27 0.49 -4.73
CA VAL A 73 6.33 -0.34 -3.97
C VAL A 73 6.87 -1.76 -3.85
N ASP A 74 7.40 -2.33 -4.94
CA ASP A 74 8.00 -3.66 -4.92
C ASP A 74 9.17 -3.72 -3.94
N GLN A 75 10.02 -2.70 -3.92
CA GLN A 75 11.12 -2.57 -2.98
C GLN A 75 10.62 -2.51 -1.53
N PHE A 76 9.54 -1.77 -1.28
CA PHE A 76 8.90 -1.71 0.02
C PHE A 76 8.39 -3.09 0.45
N VAL A 77 7.72 -3.82 -0.44
CA VAL A 77 7.17 -5.14 -0.13
C VAL A 77 8.29 -6.13 0.25
N GLU A 78 9.40 -6.10 -0.48
CA GLU A 78 10.59 -6.91 -0.14
C GLU A 78 11.14 -6.53 1.22
N PHE A 79 11.23 -5.24 1.51
CA PHE A 79 11.70 -4.74 2.79
C PHE A 79 10.80 -5.25 3.92
N ALA A 80 9.49 -5.13 3.75
CA ALA A 80 8.52 -5.59 4.76
C ALA A 80 8.61 -7.09 4.98
N PHE A 81 8.78 -7.86 3.93
CA PHE A 81 8.95 -9.31 4.03
C PHE A 81 10.18 -9.68 4.86
N SER A 82 11.25 -8.91 4.74
CA SER A 82 12.52 -9.15 5.45
C SER A 82 12.56 -8.52 6.85
N HIS A 83 11.55 -7.72 7.22
CA HIS A 83 11.53 -7.00 8.51
C HIS A 83 10.21 -7.22 9.22
N ARG A 84 9.99 -8.48 9.63
CA ARG A 84 8.74 -8.91 10.27
C ARG A 84 8.55 -8.35 11.68
N GLU A 85 9.62 -7.80 12.26
CA GLU A 85 9.57 -7.11 13.55
C GLU A 85 8.80 -5.79 13.49
N TYR A 86 8.66 -5.20 12.31
CA TYR A 86 7.88 -3.99 12.10
C TYR A 86 6.47 -4.30 11.61
N THR A 87 5.53 -3.42 11.96
CA THR A 87 4.18 -3.39 11.40
C THR A 87 4.06 -2.12 10.56
N PHE A 88 3.84 -2.27 9.28
CA PHE A 88 3.79 -1.14 8.35
C PHE A 88 2.35 -0.70 8.13
N LEU A 89 2.04 0.55 8.51
CA LEU A 89 0.73 1.14 8.28
C LEU A 89 0.79 1.93 6.98
N VAL A 90 0.32 1.33 5.90
CA VAL A 90 0.34 1.96 4.58
C VAL A 90 -0.82 2.94 4.46
N THR A 91 -0.50 4.20 4.20
CA THR A 91 -1.49 5.23 3.90
C THR A 91 -1.91 5.13 2.44
N LYS A 92 -2.89 5.94 2.02
CA LYS A 92 -3.32 6.00 0.61
C LYS A 92 -2.30 6.78 -0.21
N ILE A 93 -1.09 6.23 -0.34
CA ILE A 93 0.00 6.87 -1.06
C ILE A 93 -0.43 7.19 -2.50
N GLY A 94 0.03 8.32 -3.02
CA GLY A 94 -0.29 8.75 -4.38
C GLY A 94 -1.70 9.27 -4.57
N CYS A 95 -2.60 9.10 -3.61
CA CYS A 95 -4.01 9.52 -3.75
C CYS A 95 -4.29 10.92 -3.22
N GLY A 96 -3.27 11.61 -2.72
CA GLY A 96 -3.37 12.99 -2.28
C GLY A 96 -2.80 13.95 -3.32
N ILE A 97 -1.67 14.59 -3.00
CA ILE A 97 -1.03 15.59 -3.86
C ILE A 97 -0.70 15.03 -5.26
N ALA A 98 -0.28 13.78 -5.36
CA ALA A 98 0.04 13.14 -6.66
C ALA A 98 -1.20 12.86 -7.52
N ALA A 99 -2.40 12.93 -6.92
CA ALA A 99 -3.69 12.86 -7.60
C ALA A 99 -4.03 11.56 -8.32
N PHE A 100 -3.42 10.44 -7.92
CA PHE A 100 -3.82 9.11 -8.42
C PHE A 100 -5.11 8.66 -7.73
N THR A 101 -5.83 7.74 -8.37
CA THR A 101 -6.98 7.09 -7.75
C THR A 101 -6.55 5.86 -6.97
N GLU A 102 -7.41 5.41 -6.06
CA GLU A 102 -7.19 4.16 -5.31
C GLU A 102 -7.11 2.96 -6.26
N TYR A 103 -7.88 2.99 -7.37
CA TYR A 103 -7.87 1.94 -8.39
C TYR A 103 -6.52 1.84 -9.12
N GLU A 104 -5.80 2.96 -9.22
CA GLU A 104 -4.48 2.99 -9.84
C GLU A 104 -3.38 2.51 -8.89
N ILE A 105 -3.48 2.84 -7.62
CA ILE A 105 -2.43 2.58 -6.63
C ILE A 105 -2.60 1.20 -5.96
N ALA A 106 -3.81 0.84 -5.56
CA ALA A 106 -4.05 -0.40 -4.81
C ALA A 106 -3.44 -1.64 -5.47
N PRO A 107 -3.56 -1.83 -6.80
CA PRO A 107 -3.00 -3.04 -7.45
C PRO A 107 -1.50 -3.20 -7.26
N LEU A 108 -0.77 -2.11 -7.05
CA LEU A 108 0.68 -2.16 -6.84
C LEU A 108 1.04 -2.91 -5.55
N PHE A 109 0.10 -2.99 -4.59
CA PHE A 109 0.29 -3.66 -3.31
C PHE A 109 -0.26 -5.10 -3.29
N ALA A 110 -0.67 -5.65 -4.42
CA ALA A 110 -1.27 -6.99 -4.46
C ALA A 110 -0.36 -8.06 -3.85
N LYS A 111 0.96 -7.97 -4.04
CA LYS A 111 1.92 -8.91 -3.47
C LYS A 111 1.97 -8.87 -1.94
N ALA A 112 1.51 -7.77 -1.34
CA ALA A 112 1.54 -7.60 0.11
C ALA A 112 0.25 -8.06 0.79
N ILE A 113 -0.75 -8.51 0.03
CA ILE A 113 -2.07 -8.81 0.60
C ILE A 113 -2.04 -9.89 1.67
N ASP A 114 -1.10 -10.82 1.58
CA ASP A 114 -0.96 -11.91 2.54
C ASP A 114 0.17 -11.69 3.56
N LEU A 115 0.83 -10.53 3.54
CA LEU A 115 1.83 -10.20 4.55
C LEU A 115 1.14 -9.62 5.78
N GLU A 116 1.19 -10.35 6.90
CA GLU A 116 0.51 -9.94 8.13
C GLU A 116 1.02 -8.62 8.70
N ASN A 117 2.30 -8.29 8.44
CA ASN A 117 2.91 -7.06 8.95
C ASN A 117 2.73 -5.85 8.02
N VAL A 118 2.01 -6.01 6.92
CA VAL A 118 1.65 -4.89 6.04
C VAL A 118 0.15 -4.64 6.17
N ILE A 119 -0.18 -3.51 6.79
CA ILE A 119 -1.56 -3.08 6.99
C ILE A 119 -1.91 -2.10 5.88
N LEU A 120 -2.98 -2.36 5.15
CA LEU A 120 -3.40 -1.57 4.00
C LEU A 120 -4.71 -0.83 4.29
N PRO A 121 -4.98 0.27 3.59
CA PRO A 121 -6.31 0.90 3.65
C PRO A 121 -7.39 -0.11 3.21
N LYS A 122 -8.56 -0.01 3.83
CA LYS A 122 -9.68 -0.90 3.53
C LYS A 122 -10.01 -0.93 2.04
N GLU A 123 -10.06 0.23 1.41
CA GLU A 123 -10.37 0.37 -0.02
C GLU A 123 -9.33 -0.33 -0.90
N PHE A 124 -8.07 -0.29 -0.51
CA PHE A 124 -7.00 -1.00 -1.22
C PHE A 124 -7.24 -2.51 -1.16
N VAL A 125 -7.57 -3.04 0.02
CA VAL A 125 -7.82 -4.47 0.20
C VAL A 125 -9.00 -4.93 -0.65
N GLU A 126 -10.08 -4.14 -0.67
CA GLU A 126 -11.27 -4.46 -1.47
C GLU A 126 -10.95 -4.53 -2.96
N ILE A 127 -10.18 -3.56 -3.46
CA ILE A 127 -9.77 -3.51 -4.87
C ILE A 127 -8.89 -4.71 -5.21
N ILE A 128 -7.91 -5.03 -4.35
CA ILE A 128 -7.00 -6.15 -4.57
C ILE A 128 -7.77 -7.47 -4.58
N HIS A 129 -8.69 -7.69 -3.65
CA HIS A 129 -9.50 -8.90 -3.61
C HIS A 129 -10.35 -9.07 -4.88
N ASN A 130 -10.91 -7.99 -5.40
CA ASN A 130 -11.66 -8.02 -6.64
C ASN A 130 -10.80 -8.40 -7.84
N ILE A 131 -9.58 -7.86 -7.91
CA ILE A 131 -8.63 -8.19 -8.98
C ILE A 131 -8.25 -9.67 -8.93
N LEU A 132 -7.93 -10.19 -7.75
CA LEU A 132 -7.54 -11.58 -7.57
C LEU A 132 -8.68 -12.52 -7.95
N ARG A 133 -9.91 -12.18 -7.60
CA ARG A 133 -11.09 -12.96 -7.97
C ARG A 133 -11.28 -13.01 -9.49
N VAL A 134 -11.11 -11.88 -10.17
CA VAL A 134 -11.21 -11.82 -11.64
C VAL A 134 -10.10 -12.63 -12.30
N SER A 135 -8.88 -12.58 -11.74
CA SER A 135 -7.75 -13.39 -12.23
C SER A 135 -8.02 -14.89 -12.09
N ASP A 136 -8.58 -15.31 -10.96
CA ASP A 136 -8.96 -16.70 -10.73
C ASP A 136 -10.00 -17.17 -11.75
N LEU A 137 -11.01 -16.36 -12.02
CA LEU A 137 -12.01 -16.64 -13.06
C LEU A 137 -11.37 -16.77 -14.43
N SER A 138 -10.44 -15.88 -14.77
CA SER A 138 -9.74 -15.89 -16.06
C SER A 138 -8.85 -17.13 -16.24
N ALA A 139 -8.32 -17.67 -15.15
CA ALA A 139 -7.48 -18.86 -15.15
C ALA A 139 -8.27 -20.16 -15.26
N MET A 140 -9.60 -20.15 -15.04
CA MET A 140 -10.44 -21.33 -15.13
C MET A 140 -10.66 -21.75 -16.58
N THR A 141 -10.88 -23.06 -16.80
CA THR A 141 -11.36 -23.56 -18.09
C THR A 141 -12.78 -23.05 -18.32
N ARG A 142 -13.22 -23.09 -19.56
CA ARG A 142 -14.57 -22.65 -19.93
C ARG A 142 -15.64 -23.35 -19.10
N ASP A 143 -15.54 -24.68 -18.94
CA ASP A 143 -16.51 -25.45 -18.19
C ASP A 143 -16.45 -25.11 -16.70
N SER A 144 -15.24 -24.98 -16.16
CA SER A 144 -15.05 -24.57 -14.76
C SER A 144 -15.64 -23.19 -14.47
N LYS A 145 -15.51 -22.26 -15.42
CA LYS A 145 -16.10 -20.92 -15.29
C LYS A 145 -17.63 -20.99 -15.20
N ALA A 146 -18.24 -21.81 -16.06
CA ALA A 146 -19.68 -21.97 -16.06
C ALA A 146 -20.17 -22.53 -14.73
N ASP A 147 -19.52 -23.57 -14.22
CA ASP A 147 -19.86 -24.16 -12.91
C ASP A 147 -19.68 -23.17 -11.76
N PHE A 148 -18.59 -22.41 -11.78
CA PHE A 148 -18.31 -21.41 -10.76
C PHE A 148 -19.36 -20.32 -10.74
N LEU A 149 -19.71 -19.78 -11.91
CA LEU A 149 -20.69 -18.72 -12.03
C LEU A 149 -22.10 -19.19 -11.65
N ASP A 150 -22.44 -20.43 -11.97
CA ASP A 150 -23.73 -21.01 -11.62
C ASP A 150 -23.93 -21.06 -10.10
N LYS A 151 -22.88 -21.33 -9.33
CA LYS A 151 -22.95 -21.34 -7.85
C LYS A 151 -23.30 -19.98 -7.26
N PHE A 152 -23.05 -18.90 -7.95
CA PHE A 152 -23.26 -17.54 -7.44
C PHE A 152 -24.43 -16.82 -8.09
N SER A 153 -25.14 -17.47 -9.02
CA SER A 153 -26.28 -16.87 -9.70
C SER A 153 -27.63 -17.21 -9.09
N HIS A 154 -27.61 -17.96 -7.98
CA HIS A 154 -28.84 -18.38 -7.26
C HIS A 154 -28.98 -17.71 -5.91
#